data_70c0ebfda049b1feead98edf91981998
#
_entry.id   70c0ebfda049b1feead98edf91981998
#
_cell.length_a   1.000
_cell.length_b   1.000
_cell.length_c   1.000
_cell.angle_alpha   90.00
_cell.angle_beta   90.00
_cell.angle_gamma   90.00
#
_symmetry.space_group_name_H-M   'P 1'
#
loop_
_entity.id
_entity.type
_entity.pdbx_description
1 polymer ?
#
loop_
_entity_poly.entity_id
_entity_poly.type
_entity_poly.pdbx_seq_one_letter_code
_entity_poly.pdbx_strand_id
1 'polypeptide(L)'
;MTGKERRDYILTELMENHTPISASNFAKRLQVSRQVIVNDVALLRANNHVIEATNKGYIIRHSAMVERVLKMQHTDADIENELNTIVDLGGYVKDIFVYHKAYHIVRAPLNIASRLDVKKYLDNLKCGKSISLMTVTSGYHYHTICAETDERLDEIQDALSKLGYLAKLQEYEPVEF
;
A
#
# COMPACT_ATOMS: atom_id res chain seq x y z
N MET A 1 7.04 -10.07 24.48
CA MET A 1 6.50 -9.20 23.43
C MET A 1 6.36 -7.79 23.97
N THR A 2 6.98 -6.81 23.35
CA THR A 2 6.86 -5.38 23.70
C THR A 2 5.50 -4.82 23.27
N GLY A 3 5.12 -3.64 23.80
CA GLY A 3 3.88 -2.99 23.37
C GLY A 3 3.88 -2.61 21.88
N LYS A 4 5.03 -2.30 21.31
CA LYS A 4 5.17 -2.00 19.87
C LYS A 4 4.92 -3.26 19.04
N GLU A 5 5.64 -4.34 19.31
CA GLU A 5 5.47 -5.64 18.62
C GLU A 5 4.02 -6.14 18.69
N ARG A 6 3.35 -5.92 19.83
CA ARG A 6 1.96 -6.33 20.00
C ARG A 6 1.00 -5.50 19.15
N ARG A 7 1.21 -4.19 19.05
CA ARG A 7 0.41 -3.31 18.17
C ARG A 7 0.64 -3.64 16.70
N ASP A 8 1.87 -3.90 16.31
CA ASP A 8 2.20 -4.32 14.94
C ASP A 8 1.49 -5.63 14.60
N TYR A 9 1.48 -6.61 15.51
CA TYR A 9 0.74 -7.86 15.34
C TYR A 9 -0.78 -7.64 15.22
N ILE A 10 -1.39 -6.83 16.11
CA ILE A 10 -2.83 -6.52 16.07
C ILE A 10 -3.18 -5.88 14.73
N LEU A 11 -2.37 -4.95 14.26
CA LEU A 11 -2.59 -4.25 12.99
C LEU A 11 -2.54 -5.22 11.80
N THR A 12 -1.52 -6.06 11.73
CA THR A 12 -1.38 -7.09 10.68
C THR A 12 -2.57 -8.04 10.66
N GLU A 13 -2.97 -8.57 11.83
CA GLU A 13 -4.13 -9.45 11.92
C GLU A 13 -5.44 -8.78 11.46
N LEU A 14 -5.63 -7.49 11.79
CA LEU A 14 -6.81 -6.75 11.35
C LEU A 14 -6.78 -6.39 9.86
N MET A 15 -5.59 -6.22 9.26
CA MET A 15 -5.43 -5.99 7.83
C MET A 15 -5.68 -7.27 7.00
N GLU A 16 -5.24 -8.41 7.49
CA GLU A 16 -5.38 -9.68 6.77
C GLU A 16 -6.78 -10.32 6.93
N ASN A 17 -7.52 -9.95 7.98
CA ASN A 17 -8.82 -10.54 8.27
C ASN A 17 -9.98 -9.61 7.91
N HIS A 18 -10.88 -10.08 7.04
CA HIS A 18 -12.11 -9.38 6.66
C HIS A 18 -13.25 -9.54 7.67
N THR A 19 -13.02 -10.21 8.80
CA THR A 19 -14.00 -10.42 9.87
C THR A 19 -13.54 -9.79 11.18
N PRO A 20 -14.48 -9.24 12.01
CA PRO A 20 -14.10 -8.60 13.27
C PRO A 20 -13.42 -9.57 14.23
N ILE A 21 -12.32 -9.13 14.86
CA ILE A 21 -11.61 -9.89 15.90
C ILE A 21 -11.85 -9.24 17.25
N SER A 22 -12.36 -10.00 18.22
CA SER A 22 -12.67 -9.46 19.54
C SER A 22 -11.41 -9.15 20.36
N ALA A 23 -11.49 -8.13 21.24
CA ALA A 23 -10.42 -7.82 22.18
C ALA A 23 -10.05 -9.02 23.05
N SER A 24 -11.02 -9.86 23.42
CA SER A 24 -10.80 -11.07 24.21
C SER A 24 -10.04 -12.14 23.43
N ASN A 25 -10.23 -12.25 22.11
CA ASN A 25 -9.49 -13.16 21.25
C ASN A 25 -8.02 -12.73 21.18
N PHE A 26 -7.74 -11.44 20.90
CA PHE A 26 -6.39 -10.90 20.95
C PHE A 26 -5.73 -11.07 22.31
N ALA A 27 -6.45 -10.79 23.39
CA ALA A 27 -5.95 -10.93 24.76
C ALA A 27 -5.49 -12.36 25.05
N LYS A 28 -6.28 -13.35 24.61
CA LYS A 28 -5.96 -14.78 24.75
C LYS A 28 -4.73 -15.16 23.94
N ARG A 29 -4.68 -14.76 22.66
CA ARG A 29 -3.54 -15.07 21.76
C ARG A 29 -2.23 -14.45 22.24
N LEU A 30 -2.30 -13.21 22.75
CA LEU A 30 -1.13 -12.40 23.13
C LEU A 30 -0.80 -12.48 24.62
N GLN A 31 -1.57 -13.28 25.38
CA GLN A 31 -1.39 -13.53 26.82
C GLN A 31 -1.35 -12.23 27.66
N VAL A 32 -2.25 -11.29 27.35
CA VAL A 32 -2.42 -10.03 28.08
C VAL A 32 -3.88 -9.83 28.49
N SER A 33 -4.16 -8.82 29.33
CA SER A 33 -5.54 -8.51 29.68
C SER A 33 -6.28 -7.87 28.50
N ARG A 34 -7.63 -8.03 28.48
CA ARG A 34 -8.49 -7.36 27.50
C ARG A 34 -8.28 -5.85 27.49
N GLN A 35 -8.03 -5.23 28.68
CA GLN A 35 -7.82 -3.80 28.80
C GLN A 35 -6.55 -3.34 28.06
N VAL A 36 -5.49 -4.15 28.06
CA VAL A 36 -4.24 -3.86 27.32
C VAL A 36 -4.55 -3.79 25.82
N ILE A 37 -5.35 -4.72 25.29
CA ILE A 37 -5.74 -4.70 23.88
C ILE A 37 -6.58 -3.44 23.55
N VAL A 38 -7.52 -3.07 24.41
CA VAL A 38 -8.33 -1.83 24.24
C VAL A 38 -7.41 -0.60 24.14
N ASN A 39 -6.42 -0.51 25.02
CA ASN A 39 -5.45 0.58 25.01
C ASN A 39 -4.56 0.56 23.76
N ASP A 40 -4.10 -0.63 23.33
CA ASP A 40 -3.29 -0.76 22.10
C ASP A 40 -4.08 -0.32 20.86
N VAL A 41 -5.35 -0.72 20.75
CA VAL A 41 -6.23 -0.26 19.65
C VAL A 41 -6.46 1.25 19.72
N ALA A 42 -6.62 1.83 20.92
CA ALA A 42 -6.74 3.28 21.07
C ALA A 42 -5.47 4.01 20.58
N LEU A 43 -4.28 3.47 20.87
CA LEU A 43 -3.00 4.01 20.37
C LEU A 43 -2.85 3.85 18.86
N LEU A 44 -3.29 2.73 18.29
CA LEU A 44 -3.29 2.54 16.83
C LEU A 44 -4.20 3.57 16.14
N ARG A 45 -5.39 3.82 16.68
CA ARG A 45 -6.31 4.87 16.19
C ARG A 45 -5.69 6.27 16.28
N ALA A 46 -5.01 6.56 17.39
CA ALA A 46 -4.29 7.84 17.58
C ALA A 46 -3.14 8.02 16.56
N ASN A 47 -2.63 6.92 16.01
CA ASN A 47 -1.65 6.90 14.91
C ASN A 47 -2.30 6.79 13.51
N ASN A 48 -3.55 7.24 13.37
CA ASN A 48 -4.31 7.32 12.12
C ASN A 48 -4.68 5.97 11.46
N HIS A 49 -4.65 4.86 12.21
CA HIS A 49 -5.20 3.60 11.70
C HIS A 49 -6.73 3.58 11.84
N VAL A 50 -7.46 3.40 10.73
CA VAL A 50 -8.93 3.35 10.69
C VAL A 50 -9.40 1.98 11.19
N ILE A 51 -9.50 1.81 12.51
CA ILE A 51 -9.99 0.60 13.16
C ILE A 51 -11.41 0.86 13.68
N GLU A 52 -12.41 0.18 13.16
CA GLU A 52 -13.79 0.25 13.65
C GLU A 52 -14.01 -0.72 14.82
N ALA A 53 -14.84 -0.29 15.77
CA ALA A 53 -15.36 -1.16 16.82
C ALA A 53 -16.77 -1.60 16.43
N THR A 54 -17.00 -2.90 16.37
CA THR A 54 -18.30 -3.51 16.14
C THR A 54 -18.75 -4.27 17.40
N ASN A 55 -19.98 -4.73 17.42
CA ASN A 55 -20.48 -5.61 18.49
C ASN A 55 -19.74 -6.96 18.56
N LYS A 56 -19.03 -7.36 17.48
CA LYS A 56 -18.25 -8.61 17.40
C LYS A 56 -16.77 -8.42 17.64
N GLY A 57 -16.26 -7.18 17.63
CA GLY A 57 -14.85 -6.87 17.83
C GLY A 57 -14.36 -5.73 16.95
N TYR A 58 -13.06 -5.67 16.77
CA TYR A 58 -12.38 -4.70 15.95
C TYR A 58 -12.20 -5.21 14.52
N ILE A 59 -12.33 -4.31 13.56
CA ILE A 59 -12.11 -4.58 12.14
C ILE A 59 -11.51 -3.34 11.48
N ILE A 60 -10.62 -3.55 10.54
CA ILE A 60 -10.31 -2.54 9.54
C ILE A 60 -11.24 -2.81 8.37
N ARG A 61 -12.21 -1.93 8.16
CA ARG A 61 -12.94 -1.99 6.90
C ARG A 61 -12.03 -1.41 5.83
N HIS A 62 -11.54 -2.27 4.99
CA HIS A 62 -11.26 -1.84 3.64
C HIS A 62 -12.65 -1.53 3.04
N SER A 63 -13.00 -0.26 2.83
CA SER A 63 -14.00 0.04 1.79
C SER A 63 -13.54 -0.80 0.59
N ALA A 64 -14.47 -1.41 -0.14
CA ALA A 64 -14.10 -2.15 -1.34
C ALA A 64 -13.39 -1.15 -2.25
N MET A 65 -12.07 -1.08 -2.13
CA MET A 65 -11.26 -0.20 -2.96
C MET A 65 -11.34 -0.73 -4.37
N VAL A 66 -11.61 0.14 -5.29
CA VAL A 66 -11.45 -0.17 -6.71
C VAL A 66 -9.97 -0.14 -7.05
N GLU A 67 -9.56 -1.02 -7.95
CA GLU A 67 -8.16 -1.15 -8.35
C GLU A 67 -8.00 -0.80 -9.82
N ARG A 68 -6.89 -0.14 -10.16
CA ARG A 68 -6.51 0.13 -11.54
C ARG A 68 -5.01 -0.07 -11.70
N VAL A 69 -4.63 -0.75 -12.78
CA VAL A 69 -3.24 -0.87 -13.16
C VAL A 69 -2.89 0.27 -14.12
N LEU A 70 -1.89 1.05 -13.76
CA LEU A 70 -1.34 2.10 -14.61
C LEU A 70 0.10 1.78 -15.00
N LYS A 71 0.41 1.96 -16.29
CA LYS A 71 1.77 1.85 -16.82
C LYS A 71 2.44 3.20 -16.75
N MET A 72 3.61 3.21 -16.16
CA MET A 72 4.44 4.39 -15.94
C MET A 72 5.73 4.34 -16.75
N GLN A 73 6.28 5.52 -17.03
CA GLN A 73 7.64 5.70 -17.55
C GLN A 73 8.22 7.00 -17.02
N HIS A 74 9.22 6.91 -16.16
CA HIS A 74 9.99 8.04 -15.69
C HIS A 74 11.35 7.61 -15.14
N THR A 75 12.12 8.53 -14.58
CA THR A 75 13.43 8.25 -13.99
C THR A 75 13.34 8.02 -12.48
N ASP A 76 14.41 7.48 -11.87
CA ASP A 76 14.49 7.30 -10.41
C ASP A 76 14.31 8.61 -9.63
N ALA A 77 14.66 9.77 -10.23
CA ALA A 77 14.48 11.08 -9.60
C ALA A 77 13.00 11.46 -9.42
N ASP A 78 12.11 10.87 -10.20
CA ASP A 78 10.68 11.19 -10.22
C ASP A 78 9.86 10.28 -9.28
N ILE A 79 10.43 9.19 -8.74
CA ILE A 79 9.74 8.21 -7.88
C ILE A 79 9.03 8.91 -6.70
N GLU A 80 9.71 9.85 -6.04
CA GLU A 80 9.12 10.56 -4.90
C GLU A 80 7.91 11.39 -5.31
N ASN A 81 8.00 12.10 -6.44
CA ASN A 81 6.91 12.92 -6.93
C ASN A 81 5.73 12.10 -7.41
N GLU A 82 5.97 11.00 -8.10
CA GLU A 82 4.94 10.05 -8.52
C GLU A 82 4.15 9.51 -7.32
N LEU A 83 4.86 8.88 -6.38
CA LEU A 83 4.23 8.23 -5.21
C LEU A 83 3.52 9.24 -4.31
N ASN A 84 4.10 10.43 -4.10
CA ASN A 84 3.45 11.51 -3.35
C ASN A 84 2.18 11.99 -4.06
N THR A 85 2.18 12.12 -5.38
CA THR A 85 0.99 12.51 -6.15
C THR A 85 -0.17 11.53 -5.94
N ILE A 86 0.12 10.23 -5.95
CA ILE A 86 -0.89 9.18 -5.74
C ILE A 86 -1.48 9.26 -4.31
N VAL A 87 -0.61 9.30 -3.29
CA VAL A 87 -1.09 9.28 -1.90
C VAL A 87 -1.75 10.58 -1.46
N ASP A 88 -1.34 11.73 -1.98
CA ASP A 88 -1.95 13.04 -1.71
C ASP A 88 -3.38 13.13 -2.25
N LEU A 89 -3.68 12.41 -3.33
CA LEU A 89 -5.02 12.28 -3.89
C LEU A 89 -5.83 11.14 -3.26
N GLY A 90 -5.34 10.52 -2.18
CA GLY A 90 -6.05 9.46 -1.45
C GLY A 90 -5.91 8.08 -2.09
N GLY A 91 -4.95 7.91 -2.99
CA GLY A 91 -4.61 6.60 -3.56
C GLY A 91 -3.71 5.78 -2.63
N TYR A 92 -3.76 4.48 -2.82
CA TYR A 92 -2.91 3.49 -2.18
C TYR A 92 -2.17 2.70 -3.26
N VAL A 93 -0.85 2.69 -3.20
CA VAL A 93 -0.02 1.91 -4.13
C VAL A 93 0.19 0.52 -3.55
N LYS A 94 -0.50 -0.47 -4.10
CA LYS A 94 -0.48 -1.86 -3.64
C LYS A 94 0.85 -2.52 -3.96
N ASP A 95 1.29 -2.39 -5.20
CA ASP A 95 2.51 -3.03 -5.70
C ASP A 95 3.19 -2.24 -6.82
N ILE A 96 4.39 -2.68 -7.17
CA ILE A 96 5.09 -2.35 -8.39
C ILE A 96 5.39 -3.64 -9.15
N PHE A 97 5.28 -3.60 -10.46
CA PHE A 97 5.75 -4.69 -11.29
C PHE A 97 6.31 -4.21 -12.63
N VAL A 98 7.11 -5.04 -13.24
CA VAL A 98 7.66 -4.83 -14.58
C VAL A 98 7.37 -6.05 -15.44
N TYR A 99 7.23 -5.82 -16.75
CA TYR A 99 7.17 -6.89 -17.73
C TYR A 99 8.54 -7.03 -18.39
N HIS A 100 9.19 -8.17 -18.15
CA HIS A 100 10.51 -8.48 -18.69
C HIS A 100 10.41 -9.66 -19.67
N LYS A 101 11.01 -9.52 -20.86
CA LYS A 101 10.88 -10.55 -21.92
C LYS A 101 11.29 -11.96 -21.48
N ALA A 102 12.31 -12.07 -20.61
CA ALA A 102 12.81 -13.36 -20.14
C ALA A 102 12.17 -13.83 -18.82
N TYR A 103 11.78 -12.90 -17.95
CA TYR A 103 11.27 -13.22 -16.60
C TYR A 103 9.76 -13.03 -16.47
N HIS A 104 9.10 -12.58 -17.54
CA HIS A 104 7.68 -12.23 -17.55
C HIS A 104 7.36 -11.13 -16.53
N ILE A 105 6.30 -11.29 -15.74
CA ILE A 105 5.91 -10.32 -14.73
C ILE A 105 6.76 -10.54 -13.47
N VAL A 106 7.54 -9.53 -13.11
CA VAL A 106 8.26 -9.47 -11.83
C VAL A 106 7.56 -8.45 -10.96
N ARG A 107 6.94 -8.88 -9.86
CA ARG A 107 6.09 -8.06 -8.99
C ARG A 107 6.62 -8.02 -7.56
N ALA A 108 6.53 -6.85 -6.93
CA ALA A 108 6.88 -6.64 -5.54
C ALA A 108 5.81 -5.81 -4.82
N PRO A 109 5.35 -6.21 -3.60
CA PRO A 109 4.41 -5.41 -2.83
C PRO A 109 5.09 -4.12 -2.35
N LEU A 110 4.38 -2.98 -2.42
CA LEU A 110 4.83 -1.70 -1.88
C LEU A 110 4.05 -1.30 -0.64
N ASN A 111 2.72 -1.42 -0.67
CA ASN A 111 1.83 -1.06 0.44
C ASN A 111 2.03 0.39 0.92
N ILE A 112 2.07 1.34 -0.01
CA ILE A 112 2.29 2.77 0.24
C ILE A 112 0.94 3.49 0.29
N ALA A 113 0.60 4.04 1.46
CA ALA A 113 -0.65 4.76 1.72
C ALA A 113 -0.44 6.21 2.19
N SER A 114 0.79 6.62 2.45
CA SER A 114 1.09 7.93 3.00
C SER A 114 2.46 8.43 2.56
N ARG A 115 2.68 9.76 2.66
CA ARG A 115 4.01 10.36 2.44
C ARG A 115 5.10 9.79 3.37
N LEU A 116 4.72 9.34 4.57
CA LEU A 116 5.64 8.68 5.48
C LEU A 116 6.12 7.33 4.93
N ASP A 117 5.22 6.58 4.28
CA ASP A 117 5.58 5.31 3.65
C ASP A 117 6.45 5.54 2.41
N VAL A 118 6.15 6.58 1.62
CA VAL A 118 7.00 7.02 0.50
C VAL A 118 8.42 7.29 1.00
N LYS A 119 8.55 8.08 2.07
CA LYS A 119 9.86 8.38 2.66
C LYS A 119 10.61 7.12 3.11
N LYS A 120 9.94 6.21 3.83
CA LYS A 120 10.54 4.94 4.27
C LYS A 120 11.00 4.09 3.09
N TYR A 121 10.20 4.03 2.03
CA TYR A 121 10.54 3.31 0.81
C TYR A 121 11.80 3.87 0.14
N LEU A 122 11.86 5.20 -0.02
CA LEU A 122 13.04 5.88 -0.60
C LEU A 122 14.29 5.71 0.26
N ASP A 123 14.16 5.80 1.58
CA ASP A 123 15.27 5.57 2.52
C ASP A 123 15.78 4.13 2.39
N ASN A 124 14.91 3.13 2.24
CA ASN A 124 15.29 1.73 2.03
C ASN A 124 16.02 1.54 0.69
N LEU A 125 15.57 2.19 -0.39
CA LEU A 125 16.26 2.15 -1.68
C LEU A 125 17.69 2.72 -1.55
N LYS A 126 17.85 3.86 -0.87
CA LYS A 126 19.15 4.53 -0.68
C LYS A 126 20.09 3.71 0.21
N CYS A 127 19.58 3.18 1.33
CA CYS A 127 20.39 2.44 2.31
C CYS A 127 20.71 1.00 1.88
N GLY A 128 19.84 0.38 1.10
CA GLY A 128 19.91 -1.06 0.80
C GLY A 128 20.87 -1.45 -0.33
N LYS A 129 21.57 -0.51 -0.97
CA LYS A 129 22.34 -0.77 -2.21
C LYS A 129 21.52 -1.48 -3.29
N SER A 130 20.20 -1.28 -3.25
CA SER A 130 19.23 -1.85 -4.20
C SER A 130 18.94 -0.83 -5.28
N ILE A 131 18.82 -1.30 -6.52
CA ILE A 131 18.31 -0.50 -7.63
C ILE A 131 16.78 -0.63 -7.67
N SER A 132 16.09 0.40 -8.14
CA SER A 132 14.64 0.33 -8.35
C SER A 132 14.30 -0.72 -9.40
N LEU A 133 13.15 -1.38 -9.25
CA LEU A 133 12.72 -2.43 -10.18
C LEU A 133 12.58 -1.91 -11.62
N MET A 134 12.16 -0.66 -11.79
CA MET A 134 11.99 -0.02 -13.09
C MET A 134 13.30 0.19 -13.87
N THR A 135 14.46 0.13 -13.20
CA THR A 135 15.77 0.29 -13.85
C THR A 135 16.04 -0.80 -14.89
N VAL A 136 15.54 -2.03 -14.66
CA VAL A 136 15.73 -3.16 -15.58
C VAL A 136 14.90 -3.06 -16.88
N THR A 137 13.96 -2.10 -16.92
CA THR A 137 13.04 -1.87 -18.04
C THR A 137 13.11 -0.43 -18.57
N SER A 138 14.24 0.25 -18.39
CA SER A 138 14.46 1.63 -18.87
C SER A 138 13.39 2.62 -18.37
N GLY A 139 12.97 2.49 -17.11
CA GLY A 139 11.99 3.33 -16.46
C GLY A 139 10.53 2.87 -16.64
N TYR A 140 10.26 1.89 -17.50
CA TYR A 140 8.90 1.34 -17.63
C TYR A 140 8.56 0.43 -16.45
N HIS A 141 7.43 0.69 -15.84
CA HIS A 141 6.89 -0.13 -14.75
C HIS A 141 5.37 0.05 -14.64
N TYR A 142 4.77 -0.72 -13.76
CA TYR A 142 3.34 -0.72 -13.52
C TYR A 142 3.09 -0.62 -12.03
N HIS A 143 2.04 0.11 -11.66
CA HIS A 143 1.49 0.10 -10.32
C HIS A 143 0.04 -0.38 -10.33
N THR A 144 -0.30 -1.26 -9.39
CA THR A 144 -1.69 -1.46 -8.99
C THR A 144 -2.01 -0.39 -7.97
N ILE A 145 -2.88 0.55 -8.36
CA ILE A 145 -3.32 1.65 -7.51
C ILE A 145 -4.74 1.37 -7.06
N CYS A 146 -5.02 1.52 -5.78
CA CYS A 146 -6.32 1.35 -5.18
C CYS A 146 -6.83 2.70 -4.67
N ALA A 147 -8.13 2.95 -4.79
CA ALA A 147 -8.81 4.12 -4.25
C ALA A 147 -10.24 3.79 -3.82
N GLU A 148 -10.90 4.72 -3.10
CA GLU A 148 -12.27 4.50 -2.63
C GLU A 148 -13.29 4.44 -3.78
N THR A 149 -13.04 5.15 -4.89
CA THR A 149 -13.95 5.21 -6.05
C THR A 149 -13.17 5.28 -7.37
N ASP A 150 -13.85 4.96 -8.48
CA ASP A 150 -13.31 5.09 -9.83
C ASP A 150 -12.98 6.54 -10.18
N GLU A 151 -13.80 7.50 -9.73
CA GLU A 151 -13.55 8.92 -9.96
C GLU A 151 -12.24 9.37 -9.30
N ARG A 152 -11.91 8.81 -8.14
CA ARG A 152 -10.63 9.06 -7.48
C ARG A 152 -9.46 8.48 -8.28
N LEU A 153 -9.62 7.31 -8.86
CA LEU A 153 -8.62 6.72 -9.77
C LEU A 153 -8.46 7.58 -11.05
N ASP A 154 -9.55 8.17 -11.56
CA ASP A 154 -9.49 9.09 -12.70
C ASP A 154 -8.69 10.36 -12.35
N GLU A 155 -8.94 10.96 -11.18
CA GLU A 155 -8.18 12.13 -10.69
C GLU A 155 -6.68 11.84 -10.56
N ILE A 156 -6.33 10.67 -10.02
CA ILE A 156 -4.95 10.22 -9.90
C ILE A 156 -4.32 10.03 -11.28
N GLN A 157 -5.02 9.34 -12.18
CA GLN A 157 -4.55 9.10 -13.55
C GLN A 157 -4.34 10.42 -14.30
N ASP A 158 -5.25 11.37 -14.20
CA ASP A 158 -5.14 12.69 -14.81
C ASP A 158 -3.95 13.48 -14.28
N ALA A 159 -3.70 13.42 -12.96
CA ALA A 159 -2.55 14.08 -12.34
C ALA A 159 -1.22 13.48 -12.84
N LEU A 160 -1.12 12.16 -12.89
CA LEU A 160 0.07 11.46 -13.41
C LEU A 160 0.26 11.71 -14.91
N SER A 161 -0.81 11.82 -15.68
CA SER A 161 -0.77 12.18 -17.10
C SER A 161 -0.23 13.60 -17.31
N LYS A 162 -0.65 14.58 -16.51
CA LYS A 162 -0.15 15.96 -16.56
C LYS A 162 1.34 16.07 -16.21
N LEU A 163 1.83 15.18 -15.35
CA LEU A 163 3.26 15.06 -15.02
C LEU A 163 4.05 14.34 -16.13
N GLY A 164 3.38 13.73 -17.09
CA GLY A 164 4.02 13.01 -18.19
C GLY A 164 4.53 11.62 -17.80
N TYR A 165 4.05 11.05 -16.69
CA TYR A 165 4.52 9.76 -16.19
C TYR A 165 3.80 8.56 -16.81
N LEU A 166 2.61 8.74 -17.41
CA LEU A 166 1.87 7.64 -18.01
C LEU A 166 2.46 7.22 -19.35
N ALA A 167 2.55 5.90 -19.55
CA ALA A 167 2.96 5.28 -20.80
C ALA A 167 1.81 4.45 -21.41
N LYS A 168 1.78 4.36 -22.74
CA LYS A 168 0.81 3.52 -23.45
C LYS A 168 1.19 2.03 -23.34
N LEU A 169 0.17 1.19 -23.17
CA LEU A 169 0.33 -0.26 -23.29
C LEU A 169 0.75 -0.61 -24.73
N GLN A 170 1.63 -1.59 -24.87
CA GLN A 170 2.07 -2.11 -26.16
C GLN A 170 1.35 -3.44 -26.43
N GLU A 171 1.18 -3.80 -27.71
CA GLU A 171 0.46 -5.02 -28.12
C GLU A 171 1.05 -6.33 -27.57
N TYR A 172 2.33 -6.34 -27.23
CA TYR A 172 3.03 -7.52 -26.69
C TYR A 172 2.94 -7.64 -25.16
N GLU A 173 2.37 -6.65 -24.49
CA GLU A 173 2.21 -6.66 -23.03
C GLU A 173 0.94 -7.43 -22.66
N PRO A 174 0.95 -8.18 -21.54
CA PRO A 174 -0.25 -8.87 -21.10
C PRO A 174 -1.37 -7.85 -20.81
N VAL A 175 -2.58 -8.18 -21.23
CA VAL A 175 -3.77 -7.32 -21.06
C VAL A 175 -4.41 -7.58 -19.70
N GLU A 176 -4.16 -8.75 -19.11
CA GLU A 176 -4.65 -9.15 -17.79
C GLU A 176 -3.47 -9.15 -16.81
N PHE A 177 -3.56 -8.26 -15.81
CA PHE A 177 -2.56 -8.12 -14.77
C PHE A 177 -3.08 -8.56 -13.39
#